data_076d8f1541542a3c850b9151b2e0c4b6
#
_entry.id   076d8f1541542a3c850b9151b2e0c4b6
#
_cell.length_a   1.000
_cell.length_b   1.000
_cell.length_c   1.000
_cell.angle_alpha   90.00
_cell.angle_beta   90.00
_cell.angle_gamma   90.00
#
_symmetry.space_group_name_H-M   'P 1'
#
loop_
_entity.id
_entity.type
_entity.pdbx_description
1 polymer ?
#
loop_
_entity_poly.entity_id
_entity_poly.type
_entity_poly.pdbx_seq_one_letter_code
_entity_poly.pdbx_strand_id
1 'polypeptide(L)'
;MAPKWELLTGYFCFTCAHMGAKHKNLVGPQVRKLRYQRGWKQKELAAKLQILGWDIERGSVSKIEAQLVWVGDFEMFYLAAALQVEVNALFPAFDPSVPLHGNIVKLRKKK
;
A
#
# COMPACT_ATOMS: atom_id res chain seq x y z
N MET A 1 -14.32 -18.63 -24.90
CA MET A 1 -13.11 -18.03 -24.37
C MET A 1 -13.47 -17.15 -23.18
N ALA A 2 -12.84 -17.38 -22.04
CA ALA A 2 -13.17 -16.59 -20.86
C ALA A 2 -12.69 -15.15 -21.03
N PRO A 3 -13.46 -14.15 -20.55
CA PRO A 3 -13.01 -12.78 -20.56
C PRO A 3 -11.71 -12.59 -19.77
N LYS A 4 -10.92 -11.63 -20.15
CA LYS A 4 -9.66 -11.36 -19.46
C LYS A 4 -9.84 -11.11 -17.96
N TRP A 5 -10.92 -10.44 -17.59
CA TRP A 5 -11.17 -10.14 -16.18
C TRP A 5 -11.45 -11.42 -15.38
N GLU A 6 -12.10 -12.41 -15.98
CA GLU A 6 -12.33 -13.67 -15.30
C GLU A 6 -11.02 -14.43 -15.05
N LEU A 7 -10.15 -14.44 -16.07
CA LEU A 7 -8.84 -15.07 -15.92
C LEU A 7 -8.03 -14.35 -14.85
N LEU A 8 -8.06 -13.03 -14.86
CA LEU A 8 -7.35 -12.23 -13.87
C LEU A 8 -7.93 -12.44 -12.48
N THR A 9 -9.25 -12.52 -12.37
CA THR A 9 -9.91 -12.74 -11.09
C THR A 9 -9.57 -14.10 -10.53
N GLY A 10 -9.67 -15.15 -11.35
CA GLY A 10 -9.33 -16.50 -10.92
C GLY A 10 -7.88 -16.62 -10.52
N TYR A 11 -7.01 -16.07 -11.34
CA TYR A 11 -5.58 -16.04 -11.06
C TYR A 11 -5.28 -15.21 -9.82
N PHE A 12 -5.91 -14.06 -9.74
CA PHE A 12 -5.73 -13.14 -8.61
C PHE A 12 -6.16 -13.81 -7.30
N CYS A 13 -7.31 -14.47 -7.28
CA CYS A 13 -7.79 -15.15 -6.07
C CYS A 13 -6.82 -16.20 -5.61
N PHE A 14 -6.31 -17.03 -6.54
CA PHE A 14 -5.37 -18.07 -6.21
C PHE A 14 -4.04 -17.49 -5.72
N THR A 15 -3.50 -16.54 -6.48
CA THR A 15 -2.23 -15.93 -6.15
C THR A 15 -2.36 -15.04 -4.93
N CYS A 16 -3.48 -14.34 -4.80
CA CYS A 16 -3.73 -13.46 -3.67
C CYS A 16 -3.88 -14.23 -2.37
N ALA A 17 -4.48 -15.41 -2.41
CA ALA A 17 -4.56 -16.26 -1.23
C ALA A 17 -3.17 -16.63 -0.74
N HIS A 18 -2.24 -16.77 -1.67
CA HIS A 18 -0.86 -17.11 -1.36
C HIS A 18 -0.07 -15.87 -0.88
N MET A 19 -0.22 -14.76 -1.61
CA MET A 19 0.52 -13.54 -1.34
C MET A 19 -0.17 -12.64 -0.33
N GLY A 20 -1.49 -12.71 -0.23
CA GLY A 20 -2.27 -11.90 0.70
C GLY A 20 -1.93 -12.20 2.15
N ALA A 21 -1.44 -13.40 2.45
CA ALA A 21 -0.98 -13.74 3.78
C ALA A 21 0.23 -12.91 4.18
N LYS A 22 1.01 -12.45 3.21
CA LYS A 22 2.23 -11.68 3.45
C LYS A 22 2.07 -10.20 3.13
N HIS A 23 1.23 -9.88 2.16
CA HIS A 23 1.09 -8.51 1.66
C HIS A 23 -0.38 -8.15 1.55
N LYS A 24 -0.87 -7.43 2.53
CA LYS A 24 -2.29 -7.04 2.59
C LYS A 24 -2.56 -5.66 2.01
N ASN A 25 -1.53 -4.94 1.61
CA ASN A 25 -1.68 -3.67 0.92
C ASN A 25 -0.52 -3.45 -0.03
N LEU A 26 -0.70 -2.53 -0.97
CA LEU A 26 0.35 -2.16 -1.92
C LEU A 26 1.03 -0.85 -1.55
N VAL A 27 0.41 -0.07 -0.68
CA VAL A 27 0.85 1.29 -0.41
C VAL A 27 1.94 1.38 0.67
N GLY A 28 2.11 0.33 1.47
CA GLY A 28 3.02 0.35 2.61
C GLY A 28 4.43 0.82 2.30
N PRO A 29 5.13 0.17 1.36
CA PRO A 29 6.49 0.57 1.03
C PRO A 29 6.60 2.00 0.52
N GLN A 30 5.60 2.46 -0.24
CA GLN A 30 5.58 3.80 -0.77
C GLN A 30 5.32 4.83 0.34
N VAL A 31 4.44 4.51 1.26
CA VAL A 31 4.20 5.34 2.45
C VAL A 31 5.50 5.51 3.22
N ARG A 32 6.22 4.42 3.42
CA ARG A 32 7.49 4.45 4.12
C ARG A 32 8.50 5.31 3.39
N LYS A 33 8.59 5.18 2.07
CA LYS A 33 9.51 5.96 1.25
C LYS A 33 9.19 7.45 1.35
N LEU A 34 7.91 7.81 1.22
CA LEU A 34 7.50 9.20 1.30
C LEU A 34 7.76 9.78 2.69
N ARG A 35 7.54 8.96 3.71
CA ARG A 35 7.83 9.37 5.09
C ARG A 35 9.32 9.67 5.26
N TYR A 36 10.17 8.80 4.76
CA TYR A 36 11.63 9.02 4.82
C TYR A 36 12.04 10.26 4.06
N GLN A 37 11.43 10.51 2.92
CA GLN A 37 11.74 11.70 2.13
C GLN A 37 11.42 12.99 2.90
N ARG A 38 10.45 12.92 3.81
CA ARG A 38 10.10 14.08 4.64
C ARG A 38 10.86 14.12 5.95
N GLY A 39 11.69 13.12 6.21
CA GLY A 39 12.47 13.06 7.44
C GLY A 39 11.64 12.74 8.68
N TRP A 40 10.48 12.12 8.51
CA TRP A 40 9.59 11.82 9.63
C TRP A 40 9.80 10.42 10.15
N LYS A 41 9.63 10.28 11.47
CA LYS A 41 9.53 8.98 12.11
C LYS A 41 8.09 8.48 12.02
N GLN A 42 7.89 7.18 12.23
CA GLN A 42 6.55 6.60 12.24
C GLN A 42 5.63 7.31 13.24
N LYS A 43 6.18 7.66 14.38
CA LYS A 43 5.44 8.40 15.41
C LYS A 43 4.96 9.75 14.90
N GLU A 44 5.76 10.44 14.12
CA GLU A 44 5.41 11.73 13.57
C GLU A 44 4.31 11.61 12.51
N LEU A 45 4.39 10.59 11.67
CA LEU A 45 3.31 10.34 10.71
C LEU A 45 2.01 10.02 11.43
N ALA A 46 2.07 9.19 12.48
CA ALA A 46 0.89 8.88 13.28
C ALA A 46 0.27 10.15 13.87
N ALA A 47 1.11 11.05 14.39
CA ALA A 47 0.62 12.31 14.95
C ALA A 47 -0.08 13.16 13.89
N LYS A 48 0.46 13.23 12.69
CA LYS A 48 -0.17 13.98 11.61
C LYS A 48 -1.50 13.39 11.19
N LEU A 49 -1.59 12.07 11.17
CA LEU A 49 -2.85 11.38 10.86
C LEU A 49 -3.89 11.64 11.94
N GLN A 50 -3.49 11.67 13.19
CA GLN A 50 -4.40 11.97 14.29
C GLN A 50 -4.97 13.39 14.18
N ILE A 51 -4.16 14.35 13.78
CA ILE A 51 -4.60 15.73 13.55
C ILE A 51 -5.66 15.77 12.46
N LEU A 52 -5.55 14.93 11.44
CA LEU A 52 -6.52 14.86 10.35
C LEU A 52 -7.81 14.14 10.74
N GLY A 53 -7.84 13.49 11.88
CA GLY A 53 -9.03 12.81 12.38
C GLY A 53 -8.95 11.30 12.39
N TRP A 54 -7.82 10.73 12.02
CA TRP A 54 -7.64 9.28 12.06
C TRP A 54 -6.87 8.89 13.31
N ASP A 55 -7.60 8.33 14.26
CA ASP A 55 -7.01 7.91 15.53
C ASP A 55 -6.18 6.63 15.32
N ILE A 56 -4.92 6.83 15.01
CA ILE A 56 -3.99 5.75 14.69
C ILE A 56 -2.72 5.89 15.54
N GLU A 57 -2.13 4.77 15.89
CA GLU A 57 -0.91 4.74 16.68
C GLU A 57 0.29 4.37 15.80
N ARG A 58 1.49 4.62 16.33
CA ARG A 58 2.74 4.28 15.64
C ARG A 58 2.78 2.81 15.24
N GLY A 59 2.30 1.93 16.12
CA GLY A 59 2.27 0.49 15.84
C GLY A 59 1.45 0.16 14.61
N SER A 60 0.32 0.86 14.44
CA SER A 60 -0.52 0.67 13.26
C SER A 60 0.16 1.18 12.00
N VAL A 61 0.85 2.32 12.08
CA VAL A 61 1.62 2.84 10.95
C VAL A 61 2.70 1.83 10.57
N SER A 62 3.37 1.26 11.55
CA SER A 62 4.39 0.24 11.31
C SER A 62 3.82 -0.96 10.56
N LYS A 63 2.62 -1.41 10.96
CA LYS A 63 1.96 -2.54 10.30
C LYS A 63 1.56 -2.21 8.87
N ILE A 64 1.11 -0.99 8.61
CA ILE A 64 0.78 -0.54 7.26
C ILE A 64 2.03 -0.57 6.39
N GLU A 65 3.12 -0.02 6.87
CA GLU A 65 4.38 0.02 6.12
C GLU A 65 4.95 -1.37 5.86
N ALA A 66 4.71 -2.29 6.78
CA ALA A 66 5.14 -3.68 6.65
C ALA A 66 4.16 -4.52 5.83
N GLN A 67 3.07 -3.94 5.34
CA GLN A 67 2.05 -4.62 4.53
C GLN A 67 1.34 -5.74 5.30
N LEU A 68 1.19 -5.57 6.60
CA LEU A 68 0.59 -6.58 7.46
C LEU A 68 -0.90 -6.38 7.67
N VAL A 69 -1.45 -5.22 7.29
CA VAL A 69 -2.86 -4.91 7.47
C VAL A 69 -3.46 -4.36 6.20
N TRP A 70 -4.77 -4.50 6.06
CA TRP A 70 -5.50 -3.90 4.95
C TRP A 70 -5.58 -2.39 5.13
N VAL A 71 -5.55 -1.68 4.02
CA VAL A 71 -5.71 -0.22 4.01
C VAL A 71 -6.92 0.10 3.16
N GLY A 72 -7.93 0.69 3.78
CA GLY A 72 -9.15 1.09 3.10
C GLY A 72 -8.97 2.38 2.31
N ASP A 73 -9.96 2.70 1.49
CA ASP A 73 -9.91 3.89 0.65
C ASP A 73 -9.87 5.18 1.48
N PHE A 74 -10.63 5.24 2.57
CA PHE A 74 -10.56 6.38 3.50
C PHE A 74 -9.18 6.53 4.09
N GLU A 75 -8.58 5.41 4.48
CA GLU A 75 -7.26 5.41 5.08
C GLU A 75 -6.20 5.87 4.08
N MET A 76 -6.33 5.48 2.82
CA MET A 76 -5.44 5.96 1.76
C MET A 76 -5.56 7.47 1.59
N PHE A 77 -6.77 8.00 1.69
CA PHE A 77 -7.00 9.42 1.59
C PHE A 77 -6.30 10.18 2.71
N TYR A 78 -6.40 9.66 3.94
CA TYR A 78 -5.72 10.27 5.08
C TYR A 78 -4.21 10.22 4.91
N LEU A 79 -3.68 9.10 4.45
CA LEU A 79 -2.24 8.97 4.22
C LEU A 79 -1.75 9.96 3.17
N ALA A 80 -2.48 10.10 2.07
CA ALA A 80 -2.15 11.04 1.03
C ALA A 80 -2.17 12.48 1.55
N ALA A 81 -3.19 12.81 2.32
CA ALA A 81 -3.32 14.16 2.89
C ALA A 81 -2.19 14.46 3.89
N ALA A 82 -1.86 13.50 4.73
CA ALA A 82 -0.78 13.69 5.71
C ALA A 82 0.57 13.86 5.04
N LEU A 83 0.82 13.08 3.99
CA LEU A 83 2.06 13.16 3.24
C LEU A 83 2.06 14.28 2.20
N GLN A 84 0.92 14.94 2.01
CA GLN A 84 0.76 16.04 1.05
C GLN A 84 1.10 15.61 -0.38
N VAL A 85 0.59 14.46 -0.76
CA VAL A 85 0.76 13.89 -2.09
C VAL A 85 -0.60 13.46 -2.63
N GLU A 86 -0.66 13.19 -3.93
CA GLU A 86 -1.85 12.63 -4.52
C GLU A 86 -1.96 11.14 -4.13
N VAL A 87 -3.20 10.62 -4.11
CA VAL A 87 -3.42 9.21 -3.79
C VAL A 87 -2.62 8.30 -4.72
N ASN A 88 -2.48 8.68 -5.98
CA ASN A 88 -1.68 7.93 -6.95
C ASN A 88 -0.23 7.74 -6.50
N ALA A 89 0.31 8.70 -5.78
CA ALA A 89 1.69 8.64 -5.31
C ALA A 89 1.90 7.57 -4.23
N LEU A 90 0.83 7.09 -3.62
CA LEU A 90 0.90 6.03 -2.63
C LEU A 90 1.11 4.65 -3.26
N PHE A 91 0.76 4.52 -4.52
CA PHE A 91 0.90 3.25 -5.21
C PHE A 91 2.27 3.15 -5.86
N PRO A 92 2.80 1.93 -5.96
CA PRO A 92 4.07 1.73 -6.65
C PRO A 92 3.92 2.03 -8.14
N ALA A 93 5.05 2.26 -8.79
CA ALA A 93 5.05 2.44 -10.24
C ALA A 93 4.43 1.21 -10.89
N PHE A 94 3.40 1.44 -11.70
CA PHE A 94 2.65 0.38 -12.36
C PHE A 94 3.07 0.32 -13.84
N ASP A 95 3.45 -0.85 -14.29
CA ASP A 95 3.80 -1.09 -15.68
C ASP A 95 2.66 -1.84 -16.34
N PRO A 96 1.89 -1.18 -17.22
CA PRO A 96 0.74 -1.81 -17.86
C PRO A 96 1.12 -2.95 -18.81
N SER A 97 2.37 -3.05 -19.20
CA SER A 97 2.83 -4.14 -20.07
C SER A 97 3.10 -5.42 -19.30
N VAL A 98 3.11 -5.34 -17.97
CA VAL A 98 3.40 -6.48 -17.09
C VAL A 98 2.11 -6.88 -16.36
N PRO A 99 1.79 -8.16 -16.25
CA PRO A 99 0.63 -8.59 -15.48
C PRO A 99 0.70 -8.10 -14.04
N LEU A 100 -0.46 -7.94 -13.41
CA LEU A 100 -0.53 -7.45 -12.03
C LEU A 100 0.41 -8.22 -11.09
N HIS A 101 0.44 -9.53 -11.26
CA HIS A 101 1.33 -10.38 -10.47
C HIS A 101 2.80 -9.96 -10.61
N GLY A 102 3.23 -9.64 -11.82
CA GLY A 102 4.61 -9.20 -12.05
C GLY A 102 4.93 -7.91 -11.34
N ASN A 103 3.99 -6.99 -11.31
CA ASN A 103 4.18 -5.73 -10.61
C ASN A 103 4.33 -5.95 -9.10
N ILE A 104 3.53 -6.85 -8.54
CA ILE A 104 3.61 -7.19 -7.12
C ILE A 104 4.94 -7.84 -6.79
N VAL A 105 5.41 -8.73 -7.65
CA VAL A 105 6.69 -9.40 -7.46
C VAL A 105 7.84 -8.39 -7.48
N LYS A 106 7.79 -7.41 -8.37
CA LYS A 106 8.80 -6.36 -8.41
C LYS A 106 8.88 -5.60 -7.09
N LEU A 107 7.73 -5.34 -6.48
CA LEU A 107 7.69 -4.67 -5.17
C LEU A 107 8.38 -5.50 -4.10
N ARG A 108 8.17 -6.80 -4.11
CA ARG A 108 8.82 -7.68 -3.14
C ARG A 108 10.33 -7.67 -3.27
N LYS A 109 10.82 -7.60 -4.49
CA LYS A 109 12.27 -7.60 -4.73
C LYS A 109 12.94 -6.30 -4.31
N LYS A 110 12.20 -5.21 -4.25
CA LYS A 110 12.76 -3.91 -3.88
C LYS A 110 12.91 -3.72 -2.37
N LYS A 111 12.47 -4.67 -1.61
CA LYS A 111 12.77 -4.63 -0.19
C LYS A 111 14.25 -4.89 0.01
#